data_68cbea5f64ad6ab5c97150af2b1cca33
#
_entry.id   68cbea5f64ad6ab5c97150af2b1cca33
#
_cell.length_a   1.000
_cell.length_b   1.000
_cell.length_c   1.000
_cell.angle_alpha   90.00
_cell.angle_beta   90.00
_cell.angle_gamma   90.00
#
_symmetry.space_group_name_H-M   'P 1'
#
loop_
_entity.id
_entity.type
_entity.pdbx_description
1 polymer ?
#
loop_
_entity_poly.entity_id
_entity_poly.type
_entity_poly.pdbx_seq_one_letter_code
_entity_poly.pdbx_strand_id
1 'polypeptide(L)'
;DHFVRLLVEKLAEEGLQYHWTWAYNHIGYDHLNEGVAVLSRQPLTASEILVSDVDDPTDYHTRRVAVAETTVDGREVAVASVHLSWWDKGFQFEWPRIENYFSQVGKPFILAGDFNNPAGQEGYETILSSSLKLQDSFIEAKETKGTYTVGPGIDGWTDNQVPLRIDYVFASPEWDIQRLHVIFDDQNK
;
A
#
# COMPACT_ATOMS: atom_id res chain seq x y z
N ASP A 1 -10.32 16.42 10.06
CA ASP A 1 -10.92 15.09 9.85
C ASP A 1 -10.24 14.45 8.64
N HIS A 2 -9.99 13.16 8.69
CA HIS A 2 -9.42 12.41 7.58
C HIS A 2 -10.40 11.31 7.12
N PHE A 3 -10.27 10.91 5.86
CA PHE A 3 -11.19 9.99 5.18
C PHE A 3 -11.42 8.69 5.95
N VAL A 4 -10.37 8.09 6.52
CA VAL A 4 -10.45 6.80 7.23
C VAL A 4 -11.38 6.87 8.44
N ARG A 5 -11.33 7.96 9.22
CA ARG A 5 -12.23 8.14 10.36
C ARG A 5 -13.70 8.19 9.91
N LEU A 6 -13.98 8.97 8.87
CA LEU A 6 -15.33 9.06 8.29
C LEU A 6 -15.80 7.71 7.76
N LEU A 7 -14.91 6.95 7.10
CA LEU A 7 -15.22 5.61 6.60
C LEU A 7 -15.58 4.66 7.75
N VAL A 8 -14.78 4.63 8.81
CA VAL A 8 -15.04 3.76 9.97
C VAL A 8 -16.36 4.14 10.67
N GLU A 9 -16.65 5.44 10.81
CA GLU A 9 -17.91 5.92 11.36
C GLU A 9 -19.10 5.44 10.49
N LYS A 10 -19.00 5.55 9.16
CA LYS A 10 -20.04 5.07 8.24
C LYS A 10 -20.21 3.56 8.28
N LEU A 11 -19.12 2.81 8.35
CA LEU A 11 -19.20 1.35 8.51
C LEU A 11 -19.88 0.96 9.82
N ALA A 12 -19.61 1.69 10.90
CA ALA A 12 -20.25 1.46 12.20
C ALA A 12 -21.76 1.75 12.18
N GLU A 13 -22.22 2.77 11.44
CA GLU A 13 -23.64 3.04 11.19
C GLU A 13 -24.34 1.85 10.50
N GLU A 14 -23.62 1.12 9.64
CA GLU A 14 -24.10 -0.11 8.97
C GLU A 14 -23.91 -1.38 9.82
N GLY A 15 -23.53 -1.25 11.10
CA GLY A 15 -23.30 -2.37 12.01
C GLY A 15 -21.96 -3.09 11.82
N LEU A 16 -21.06 -2.54 11.05
CA LEU A 16 -19.74 -3.09 10.79
C LEU A 16 -18.68 -2.41 11.67
N GLN A 17 -18.13 -3.15 12.62
CA GLN A 17 -17.11 -2.64 13.52
C GLN A 17 -15.71 -2.99 13.01
N TYR A 18 -14.81 -1.99 12.97
CA TYR A 18 -13.43 -2.15 12.56
C TYR A 18 -12.47 -1.55 13.59
N HIS A 19 -11.38 -2.25 13.84
CA HIS A 19 -10.15 -1.69 14.38
C HIS A 19 -9.37 -1.05 13.24
N TRP A 20 -8.63 0.01 13.50
CA TRP A 20 -7.90 0.71 12.45
C TRP A 20 -6.64 1.40 12.96
N THR A 21 -5.71 1.66 12.06
CA THR A 21 -4.53 2.50 12.28
C THR A 21 -4.37 3.47 11.11
N TRP A 22 -3.69 4.56 11.39
CA TRP A 22 -3.42 5.63 10.43
C TRP A 22 -2.00 6.15 10.62
N ALA A 23 -1.22 6.22 9.54
CA ALA A 23 0.06 6.91 9.50
C ALA A 23 -0.09 8.17 8.65
N TYR A 24 0.18 9.32 9.27
CA TYR A 24 0.08 10.63 8.63
C TYR A 24 1.34 10.93 7.84
N ASN A 25 1.22 11.27 6.58
CA ASN A 25 2.32 11.65 5.71
C ASN A 25 2.54 13.16 5.72
N HIS A 26 1.67 13.90 5.04
CA HIS A 26 1.83 15.34 4.81
C HIS A 26 0.48 16.02 4.53
N ILE A 27 0.53 17.33 4.31
CA ILE A 27 -0.60 18.11 3.80
C ILE A 27 -0.54 18.08 2.28
N GLY A 28 -1.52 17.40 1.67
CA GLY A 28 -1.72 17.41 0.22
C GLY A 28 -2.60 18.58 -0.21
N TYR A 29 -2.34 19.10 -1.40
CA TYR A 29 -3.10 20.20 -2.00
C TYR A 29 -3.35 21.38 -1.04
N ASP A 30 -2.37 21.72 -0.21
CA ASP A 30 -2.34 22.81 0.78
C ASP A 30 -3.36 22.70 1.93
N HIS A 31 -4.26 21.71 1.93
CA HIS A 31 -5.33 21.64 2.93
C HIS A 31 -5.85 20.24 3.27
N LEU A 32 -5.40 19.19 2.58
CA LEU A 32 -5.84 17.82 2.81
C LEU A 32 -4.79 17.05 3.62
N ASN A 33 -5.21 16.43 4.71
CA ASN A 33 -4.35 15.51 5.45
C ASN A 33 -4.24 14.19 4.69
N GLU A 34 -3.08 13.93 4.12
CA GLU A 34 -2.76 12.67 3.44
C GLU A 34 -2.05 11.69 4.36
N GLY A 35 -2.29 10.41 4.13
CA GLY A 35 -1.69 9.32 4.86
C GLY A 35 -2.24 7.98 4.43
N VAL A 36 -1.79 6.94 5.10
CA VAL A 36 -2.15 5.55 4.80
C VAL A 36 -2.75 4.86 6.01
N ALA A 37 -3.60 3.86 5.78
CA ALA A 37 -4.33 3.21 6.87
C ALA A 37 -4.51 1.72 6.64
N VAL A 38 -4.70 0.99 7.74
CA VAL A 38 -5.16 -0.40 7.73
C VAL A 38 -6.41 -0.52 8.59
N LEU A 39 -7.43 -1.18 8.07
CA LEU A 39 -8.64 -1.54 8.79
C LEU A 39 -8.70 -3.06 8.99
N SER A 40 -9.10 -3.50 10.17
CA SER A 40 -9.24 -4.93 10.50
C SER A 40 -10.52 -5.20 11.28
N ARG A 41 -11.16 -6.33 11.01
CA ARG A 41 -12.24 -6.86 11.87
C ARG A 41 -11.71 -7.45 13.18
N GLN A 42 -10.45 -7.84 13.19
CA GLN A 42 -9.78 -8.35 14.39
C GLN A 42 -9.01 -7.21 15.08
N PRO A 43 -8.81 -7.29 16.39
CA PRO A 43 -7.92 -6.37 17.10
C PRO A 43 -6.56 -6.33 16.44
N LEU A 44 -5.93 -5.15 16.43
CA LEU A 44 -4.61 -4.96 15.85
C LEU A 44 -3.67 -4.19 16.80
N THR A 45 -2.38 -4.45 16.66
CA THR A 45 -1.32 -3.63 17.23
C THR A 45 -0.75 -2.76 16.12
N ALA A 46 -0.78 -1.45 16.32
CA ALA A 46 -0.37 -0.47 15.32
C ALA A 46 1.09 -0.06 15.51
N SER A 47 1.77 0.14 14.40
CA SER A 47 3.05 0.85 14.32
C SER A 47 3.15 1.63 13.01
N GLU A 48 4.12 2.53 12.91
CA GLU A 48 4.41 3.26 11.68
C GLU A 48 5.91 3.34 11.44
N ILE A 49 6.28 3.50 10.17
CA ILE A 49 7.67 3.62 9.74
C ILE A 49 7.80 4.89 8.90
N LEU A 50 8.67 5.81 9.30
CA LEU A 50 9.11 6.89 8.43
C LEU A 50 10.06 6.31 7.38
N VAL A 51 9.67 6.37 6.11
CA VAL A 51 10.46 5.78 5.01
C VAL A 51 11.14 6.82 4.13
N SER A 52 10.64 8.05 4.09
CA SER A 52 11.30 9.17 3.40
C SER A 52 12.51 9.72 4.16
N ASP A 53 13.37 10.44 3.46
CA ASP A 53 14.46 11.23 4.09
C ASP A 53 13.94 12.49 4.77
N VAL A 54 12.76 12.93 4.38
CA VAL A 54 12.08 14.12 4.91
C VAL A 54 11.09 13.69 5.99
N ASP A 55 11.00 14.44 7.06
CA ASP A 55 9.99 14.34 8.11
C ASP A 55 9.41 15.74 8.40
N ASP A 56 8.69 16.26 7.43
CA ASP A 56 8.03 17.56 7.48
C ASP A 56 6.60 17.44 6.95
N PRO A 57 5.56 17.69 7.75
CA PRO A 57 4.19 17.58 7.32
C PRO A 57 3.78 18.57 6.21
N THR A 58 4.60 19.57 5.93
CA THR A 58 4.38 20.52 4.83
C THR A 58 5.08 20.12 3.54
N ASP A 59 5.93 19.10 3.60
CA ASP A 59 6.64 18.56 2.43
C ASP A 59 5.96 17.28 1.93
N TYR A 60 5.43 17.31 0.70
CA TYR A 60 4.72 16.18 0.08
C TYR A 60 5.61 14.94 -0.16
N HIS A 61 6.92 15.05 0.00
CA HIS A 61 7.83 13.90 -0.04
C HIS A 61 7.87 13.13 1.29
N THR A 62 7.26 13.65 2.35
CA THR A 62 7.17 12.91 3.62
C THR A 62 6.30 11.69 3.45
N ARG A 63 6.88 10.50 3.66
CA ARG A 63 6.20 9.20 3.50
C ARG A 63 6.35 8.34 4.75
N ARG A 64 5.22 7.80 5.21
CA ARG A 64 5.16 6.78 6.25
C ARG A 64 4.38 5.58 5.76
N VAL A 65 4.70 4.44 6.34
CA VAL A 65 3.98 3.18 6.16
C VAL A 65 3.20 2.91 7.45
N ALA A 66 1.90 2.66 7.34
CA ALA A 66 1.10 2.16 8.45
C ALA A 66 1.23 0.64 8.52
N VAL A 67 1.59 0.12 9.68
CA VAL A 67 1.71 -1.32 9.92
C VAL A 67 0.71 -1.75 10.98
N ALA A 68 -0.04 -2.80 10.69
CA ALA A 68 -0.95 -3.44 11.62
C ALA A 68 -0.55 -4.91 11.82
N GLU A 69 -0.25 -5.29 13.04
CA GLU A 69 -0.12 -6.71 13.41
C GLU A 69 -1.44 -7.20 13.98
N THR A 70 -1.92 -8.31 13.46
CA THR A 70 -3.22 -8.89 13.84
C THR A 70 -3.19 -10.41 13.72
N THR A 71 -4.28 -11.06 14.13
CA THR A 71 -4.44 -12.52 13.99
C THR A 71 -5.55 -12.83 13.01
N VAL A 72 -5.25 -13.62 11.99
CA VAL A 72 -6.20 -14.12 11.01
C VAL A 72 -6.21 -15.65 11.07
N ASP A 73 -7.36 -16.25 11.34
CA ASP A 73 -7.55 -17.70 11.49
C ASP A 73 -6.54 -18.35 12.45
N GLY A 74 -6.25 -17.66 13.57
CA GLY A 74 -5.31 -18.13 14.59
C GLY A 74 -3.84 -17.92 14.26
N ARG A 75 -3.51 -17.31 13.14
CA ARG A 75 -2.14 -17.03 12.69
C ARG A 75 -1.82 -15.55 12.81
N GLU A 76 -0.71 -15.22 13.46
CA GLU A 76 -0.21 -13.85 13.49
C GLU A 76 0.30 -13.43 12.12
N VAL A 77 -0.10 -12.24 11.70
CA VAL A 77 0.27 -11.63 10.41
C VAL A 77 0.54 -10.14 10.58
N ALA A 78 1.37 -9.57 9.72
CA ALA A 78 1.54 -8.13 9.60
C ALA A 78 0.97 -7.65 8.26
N VAL A 79 0.26 -6.54 8.26
CA VAL A 79 -0.28 -5.90 7.06
C VAL A 79 0.19 -4.45 7.03
N ALA A 80 0.75 -4.03 5.92
CA ALA A 80 1.20 -2.67 5.75
C ALA A 80 0.46 -1.98 4.61
N SER A 81 0.12 -0.71 4.84
CA SER A 81 -0.40 0.19 3.83
C SER A 81 0.67 1.21 3.46
N VAL A 82 0.90 1.38 2.16
CA VAL A 82 1.93 2.25 1.60
C VAL A 82 1.35 3.25 0.61
N HIS A 83 2.00 4.41 0.51
CA HIS A 83 1.92 5.33 -0.61
C HIS A 83 3.33 5.87 -0.83
N LEU A 84 4.08 5.25 -1.74
CA LEU A 84 5.50 5.53 -1.96
C LEU A 84 5.70 6.58 -3.05
N SER A 85 6.91 7.08 -3.15
CA SER A 85 7.31 8.03 -4.18
C SER A 85 7.61 7.33 -5.51
N TRP A 86 7.65 8.11 -6.61
CA TRP A 86 8.16 7.65 -7.90
C TRP A 86 9.63 7.26 -7.80
N TRP A 87 10.10 6.44 -8.74
CA TRP A 87 11.47 5.91 -8.77
C TRP A 87 12.55 6.97 -8.49
N ASP A 88 12.50 8.08 -9.19
CA ASP A 88 13.49 9.16 -9.13
C ASP A 88 13.14 10.29 -8.13
N LYS A 89 12.04 10.14 -7.36
CA LYS A 89 11.53 11.15 -6.43
C LYS A 89 11.59 10.76 -4.95
N GLY A 90 12.21 9.61 -4.64
CA GLY A 90 12.34 9.16 -3.25
C GLY A 90 12.28 7.65 -3.05
N PHE A 91 11.66 6.90 -3.94
CA PHE A 91 11.49 5.45 -3.81
C PHE A 91 12.80 4.71 -3.50
N GLN A 92 13.91 5.10 -4.11
CA GLN A 92 15.22 4.48 -3.90
C GLN A 92 15.73 4.59 -2.45
N PHE A 93 15.23 5.56 -1.67
CA PHE A 93 15.52 5.70 -0.24
C PHE A 93 14.47 5.03 0.64
N GLU A 94 13.22 5.03 0.17
CA GLU A 94 12.07 4.49 0.91
C GLU A 94 12.12 2.96 0.94
N TRP A 95 12.36 2.32 -0.21
CA TRP A 95 12.33 0.88 -0.33
C TRP A 95 13.32 0.14 0.59
N PRO A 96 14.61 0.52 0.69
CA PRO A 96 15.53 -0.13 1.62
C PRO A 96 15.10 -0.08 3.08
N ARG A 97 14.38 0.95 3.51
CA ARG A 97 13.85 1.06 4.86
C ARG A 97 12.70 0.09 5.11
N ILE A 98 11.82 -0.06 4.12
CA ILE A 98 10.75 -1.06 4.14
C ILE A 98 11.35 -2.46 4.18
N GLU A 99 12.29 -2.76 3.28
CA GLU A 99 12.98 -4.05 3.21
C GLU A 99 13.66 -4.39 4.55
N ASN A 100 14.38 -3.46 5.13
CA ASN A 100 15.03 -3.65 6.42
C ASN A 100 14.03 -3.95 7.55
N TYR A 101 12.92 -3.23 7.61
CA TYR A 101 11.89 -3.46 8.62
C TYR A 101 11.26 -4.86 8.47
N PHE A 102 10.80 -5.19 7.26
CA PHE A 102 10.09 -6.45 7.02
C PHE A 102 10.99 -7.68 7.04
N SER A 103 12.29 -7.54 6.83
CA SER A 103 13.27 -8.61 7.06
C SER A 103 13.33 -9.08 8.53
N GLN A 104 12.85 -8.27 9.46
CA GLN A 104 12.89 -8.52 10.90
C GLN A 104 11.51 -8.87 11.51
N VAL A 105 10.44 -8.80 10.75
CA VAL A 105 9.05 -9.00 11.24
C VAL A 105 8.81 -10.43 11.74
N GLY A 106 9.45 -11.44 11.14
CA GLY A 106 9.43 -12.83 11.62
C GLY A 106 8.08 -13.54 11.56
N LYS A 107 7.13 -13.01 10.80
CA LYS A 107 5.79 -13.56 10.55
C LYS A 107 5.36 -13.27 9.11
N PRO A 108 4.36 -14.00 8.56
CA PRO A 108 3.80 -13.67 7.26
C PRO A 108 3.31 -12.25 7.19
N PHE A 109 3.54 -11.58 6.06
CA PHE A 109 3.13 -10.20 5.91
C PHE A 109 2.60 -9.89 4.51
N ILE A 110 1.88 -8.78 4.40
CA ILE A 110 1.35 -8.21 3.18
C ILE A 110 1.72 -6.74 3.13
N LEU A 111 2.20 -6.27 1.99
CA LEU A 111 2.40 -4.86 1.66
C LEU A 111 1.39 -4.48 0.58
N ALA A 112 0.53 -3.53 0.85
CA ALA A 112 -0.49 -3.11 -0.11
C ALA A 112 -0.60 -1.59 -0.21
N GLY A 113 -0.94 -1.10 -1.40
CA GLY A 113 -1.16 0.32 -1.65
C GLY A 113 -0.54 0.81 -2.95
N ASP A 114 -0.38 2.13 -3.03
CA ASP A 114 0.23 2.81 -4.17
C ASP A 114 1.76 2.83 -4.01
N PHE A 115 2.44 2.14 -4.89
CA PHE A 115 3.91 2.10 -4.93
C PHE A 115 4.49 3.11 -5.91
N ASN A 116 3.66 3.78 -6.73
CA ASN A 116 4.07 4.75 -7.76
C ASN A 116 5.19 4.28 -8.71
N ASN A 117 5.33 2.96 -8.88
CA ASN A 117 6.33 2.34 -9.73
C ASN A 117 5.65 1.32 -10.65
N PRO A 118 5.51 1.62 -11.94
CA PRO A 118 4.76 0.77 -12.87
C PRO A 118 5.35 -0.63 -13.01
N ALA A 119 4.46 -1.61 -13.17
CA ALA A 119 4.85 -3.00 -13.42
C ALA A 119 5.80 -3.13 -14.62
N GLY A 120 6.89 -3.89 -14.44
CA GLY A 120 7.93 -4.08 -15.43
C GLY A 120 8.95 -2.93 -15.56
N GLN A 121 8.90 -1.95 -14.67
CA GLN A 121 9.90 -0.88 -14.59
C GLN A 121 10.84 -1.03 -13.39
N GLU A 122 11.89 -0.22 -13.31
CA GLU A 122 13.00 -0.34 -12.36
C GLU A 122 12.56 -0.48 -10.90
N GLY A 123 11.61 0.32 -10.44
CA GLY A 123 11.12 0.24 -9.06
C GLY A 123 10.39 -1.06 -8.76
N TYR A 124 9.55 -1.52 -9.68
CA TYR A 124 8.88 -2.80 -9.57
C TYR A 124 9.87 -3.98 -9.54
N GLU A 125 10.85 -3.98 -10.45
CA GLU A 125 11.90 -5.01 -10.50
C GLU A 125 12.77 -4.99 -9.22
N THR A 126 13.01 -3.82 -8.66
CA THR A 126 13.71 -3.67 -7.36
C THR A 126 12.94 -4.35 -6.24
N ILE A 127 11.62 -4.19 -6.19
CA ILE A 127 10.76 -4.85 -5.20
C ILE A 127 10.86 -6.38 -5.34
N LEU A 128 10.70 -6.90 -6.55
CA LEU A 128 10.70 -8.36 -6.79
C LEU A 128 12.07 -9.00 -6.57
N SER A 129 13.15 -8.27 -6.80
CA SER A 129 14.52 -8.75 -6.57
C SER A 129 14.99 -8.61 -5.12
N SER A 130 14.15 -8.08 -4.23
CA SER A 130 14.50 -7.86 -2.82
C SER A 130 14.73 -9.15 -2.05
N SER A 131 15.44 -9.06 -0.95
CA SER A 131 15.71 -10.18 -0.03
C SER A 131 14.42 -10.73 0.62
N LEU A 132 13.32 -9.97 0.60
CA LEU A 132 12.01 -10.37 1.13
C LEU A 132 11.33 -11.45 0.29
N LYS A 133 11.78 -11.69 -0.96
CA LYS A 133 11.21 -12.68 -1.90
C LYS A 133 9.70 -12.55 -2.08
N LEU A 134 9.26 -11.31 -2.26
CA LEU A 134 7.85 -10.99 -2.36
C LEU A 134 7.19 -11.61 -3.59
N GLN A 135 5.96 -12.04 -3.39
CA GLN A 135 5.05 -12.48 -4.44
C GLN A 135 4.18 -11.30 -4.87
N ASP A 136 4.16 -10.95 -6.16
CA ASP A 136 3.13 -10.07 -6.72
C ASP A 136 1.82 -10.84 -6.82
N SER A 137 0.83 -10.48 -6.02
CA SER A 137 -0.45 -11.17 -5.98
C SER A 137 -1.19 -11.17 -7.32
N PHE A 138 -0.93 -10.21 -8.20
CA PHE A 138 -1.48 -10.17 -9.55
C PHE A 138 -0.93 -11.30 -10.43
N ILE A 139 0.34 -11.62 -10.27
CA ILE A 139 1.04 -12.66 -11.05
C ILE A 139 0.80 -14.05 -10.45
N GLU A 140 0.82 -14.17 -9.13
CA GLU A 140 0.81 -15.45 -8.42
C GLU A 140 -0.61 -15.99 -8.14
N ALA A 141 -1.64 -15.15 -8.23
CA ALA A 141 -3.01 -15.59 -7.99
C ALA A 141 -3.47 -16.63 -9.03
N LYS A 142 -4.18 -17.66 -8.56
CA LYS A 142 -4.79 -18.69 -9.43
C LYS A 142 -5.90 -18.11 -10.32
N GLU A 143 -6.54 -17.02 -9.86
CA GLU A 143 -7.54 -16.27 -10.61
C GLU A 143 -7.25 -14.78 -10.47
N THR A 144 -7.07 -14.09 -11.59
CA THR A 144 -6.87 -12.64 -11.65
C THR A 144 -7.96 -12.00 -12.50
N LYS A 145 -8.51 -10.87 -12.04
CA LYS A 145 -9.52 -10.10 -12.76
C LYS A 145 -9.20 -8.61 -12.70
N GLY A 146 -9.35 -7.93 -13.84
CA GLY A 146 -8.89 -6.55 -14.02
C GLY A 146 -7.39 -6.51 -14.32
N THR A 147 -6.83 -5.32 -14.57
CA THR A 147 -5.43 -5.20 -14.97
C THR A 147 -4.75 -3.94 -14.47
N TYR A 148 -5.40 -2.79 -14.62
CA TYR A 148 -4.79 -1.48 -14.40
C TYR A 148 -5.39 -0.80 -13.18
N THR A 149 -4.58 0.03 -12.51
CA THR A 149 -5.00 0.75 -11.31
C THR A 149 -5.00 2.26 -11.51
N VAL A 150 -4.33 2.76 -12.55
CA VAL A 150 -4.37 4.17 -12.93
C VAL A 150 -4.57 4.33 -14.43
N GLY A 151 -5.48 5.23 -14.82
CA GLY A 151 -5.74 5.58 -16.21
C GLY A 151 -4.69 6.52 -16.80
N PRO A 152 -4.69 6.71 -18.14
CA PRO A 152 -3.81 7.68 -18.79
C PRO A 152 -4.22 9.11 -18.41
N GLY A 153 -3.23 10.00 -18.31
CA GLY A 153 -3.45 11.43 -18.07
C GLY A 153 -3.93 11.81 -16.67
N ILE A 154 -3.85 10.92 -15.70
CA ILE A 154 -4.18 11.21 -14.29
C ILE A 154 -3.06 12.03 -13.64
N ASP A 155 -3.39 12.84 -12.63
CA ASP A 155 -2.44 13.65 -11.88
C ASP A 155 -1.26 12.80 -11.35
N GLY A 156 -0.04 13.32 -11.50
CA GLY A 156 1.20 12.57 -11.28
C GLY A 156 1.62 11.65 -12.45
N TRP A 157 0.69 11.37 -13.39
CA TRP A 157 0.89 10.53 -14.58
C TRP A 157 0.37 11.20 -15.85
N THR A 158 0.41 12.53 -15.91
CA THR A 158 -0.18 13.36 -16.98
C THR A 158 0.39 13.08 -18.36
N ASP A 159 1.69 12.73 -18.45
CA ASP A 159 2.37 12.42 -19.71
C ASP A 159 2.13 10.98 -20.18
N ASN A 160 1.51 10.16 -19.37
CA ASN A 160 1.29 8.77 -19.70
C ASN A 160 0.07 8.59 -20.63
N GLN A 161 0.26 7.87 -21.72
CA GLN A 161 -0.75 7.65 -22.76
C GLN A 161 -1.47 6.30 -22.63
N VAL A 162 -1.03 5.44 -21.72
CA VAL A 162 -1.57 4.09 -21.51
C VAL A 162 -1.91 3.89 -20.03
N PRO A 163 -2.91 3.06 -19.71
CA PRO A 163 -3.18 2.73 -18.32
C PRO A 163 -2.02 1.92 -17.72
N LEU A 164 -1.76 2.11 -16.42
CA LEU A 164 -0.67 1.48 -15.69
C LEU A 164 -1.19 0.74 -14.46
N ARG A 165 -0.40 -0.19 -13.95
CA ARG A 165 -0.56 -0.79 -12.63
C ARG A 165 0.55 -0.27 -11.75
N ILE A 166 0.20 0.52 -10.74
CA ILE A 166 1.08 1.14 -9.75
C ILE A 166 0.67 0.80 -8.32
N ASP A 167 -0.56 0.31 -8.15
CA ASP A 167 -1.04 -0.24 -6.89
C ASP A 167 -0.86 -1.74 -6.88
N TYR A 168 -0.38 -2.26 -5.77
CA TYR A 168 -0.05 -3.68 -5.62
C TYR A 168 -0.52 -4.24 -4.29
N VAL A 169 -0.65 -5.55 -4.27
CA VAL A 169 -0.65 -6.37 -3.06
C VAL A 169 0.52 -7.33 -3.19
N PHE A 170 1.61 -7.03 -2.51
CA PHE A 170 2.75 -7.94 -2.38
C PHE A 170 2.61 -8.77 -1.12
N ALA A 171 2.89 -10.05 -1.21
CA ALA A 171 2.79 -10.99 -0.11
C ALA A 171 4.13 -11.69 0.15
N SER A 172 4.44 -11.97 1.41
CA SER A 172 5.57 -12.82 1.77
C SER A 172 5.38 -14.26 1.25
N PRO A 173 6.45 -15.07 1.11
CA PRO A 173 6.37 -16.36 0.40
C PRO A 173 5.43 -17.40 1.00
N GLU A 174 4.99 -17.22 2.26
CA GLU A 174 4.15 -18.19 2.97
C GLU A 174 2.67 -18.16 2.53
N TRP A 175 2.26 -17.18 1.72
CA TRP A 175 0.88 -17.06 1.26
C TRP A 175 0.62 -17.89 0.00
N ASP A 176 -0.50 -18.63 -0.01
CA ASP A 176 -1.08 -19.27 -1.21
C ASP A 176 -2.19 -18.36 -1.76
N ILE A 177 -1.88 -17.61 -2.80
CA ILE A 177 -2.75 -16.55 -3.32
C ILE A 177 -3.79 -17.14 -4.26
N GLN A 178 -5.06 -17.12 -3.86
CA GLN A 178 -6.14 -17.72 -4.61
C GLN A 178 -6.72 -16.79 -5.67
N ARG A 179 -6.97 -15.53 -5.31
CA ARG A 179 -7.61 -14.54 -6.19
C ARG A 179 -7.12 -13.14 -5.94
N LEU A 180 -7.03 -12.37 -7.03
CA LEU A 180 -6.85 -10.92 -6.99
C LEU A 180 -7.81 -10.27 -8.00
N HIS A 181 -8.57 -9.28 -7.54
CA HIS A 181 -9.45 -8.50 -8.40
C HIS A 181 -9.14 -7.02 -8.30
N VAL A 182 -8.95 -6.37 -9.44
CA VAL A 182 -8.94 -4.91 -9.57
C VAL A 182 -10.38 -4.47 -9.79
N ILE A 183 -10.98 -3.82 -8.81
CA ILE A 183 -12.43 -3.58 -8.77
C ILE A 183 -12.89 -2.32 -9.52
N PHE A 184 -12.02 -1.41 -9.86
CA PHE A 184 -12.32 -0.18 -10.60
C PHE A 184 -11.56 -0.09 -11.93
N ASP A 185 -11.24 -1.23 -12.52
CA ASP A 185 -10.60 -1.37 -13.85
C ASP A 185 -11.60 -1.15 -15.00
N ASP A 186 -12.69 -0.47 -14.77
CA ASP A 186 -13.77 -0.32 -15.72
C ASP A 186 -13.40 0.65 -16.84
N GLN A 187 -12.85 0.11 -17.93
CA GLN A 187 -12.65 0.85 -19.17
C GLN A 187 -13.95 1.08 -19.96
N ASN A 188 -15.09 0.67 -19.38
CA ASN A 188 -16.42 0.71 -19.99
C ASN A 188 -17.37 1.71 -19.31
N LYS A 189 -16.87 2.87 -18.94
CA LYS A 189 -17.74 4.02 -18.59
C LYS A 189 -17.56 5.13 -19.55
#